data_bb76e8b9ae03ad5e03664d798d1ff7dd
#
_entry.id   bb76e8b9ae03ad5e03664d798d1ff7dd
#
_cell.length_a   1.000
_cell.length_b   1.000
_cell.length_c   1.000
_cell.angle_alpha   90.00
_cell.angle_beta   90.00
_cell.angle_gamma   90.00
#
_symmetry.space_group_name_H-M   'P 1'
#
loop_
_entity.id
_entity.type
_entity.pdbx_description
1 polymer ?
#
loop_
_entity_poly.entity_id
_entity_poly.type
_entity_poly.pdbx_seq_one_letter_code
_entity_poly.pdbx_strand_id
1 'polypeptide(L)'
;MGVFMKRRMEPIDAGMIGCIIMLSIHLFWSAFVFFGVAQVVVDYLFWIHFIKPAYQVEKFDIYIAIYLLITTSCIGFIGGYVIAKASKLLSSDSEVMSN
;
A
#
# COMPACT_ATOMS: atom_id res chain seq x y z
N MET A 1 0.45 12.93 -17.88
CA MET A 1 1.54 12.47 -16.99
C MET A 1 2.70 13.46 -16.90
N GLY A 2 3.06 14.15 -17.98
CA GLY A 2 4.09 15.19 -17.95
C GLY A 2 3.79 16.31 -16.98
N VAL A 3 2.51 16.67 -16.84
CA VAL A 3 2.09 17.72 -15.91
C VAL A 3 2.32 17.30 -14.46
N PHE A 4 2.11 16.03 -14.15
CA PHE A 4 2.38 15.46 -12.83
C PHE A 4 3.86 15.54 -12.48
N MET A 5 4.72 15.29 -13.45
CA MET A 5 6.17 15.26 -13.22
C MET A 5 6.76 16.64 -13.01
N LYS A 6 6.16 17.69 -13.61
CA LYS A 6 6.66 19.05 -13.53
C LYS A 6 6.17 19.81 -12.32
N ARG A 7 5.10 19.34 -11.70
CA ARG A 7 4.45 20.00 -10.58
C ARG A 7 4.69 19.20 -9.32
N ARG A 8 4.93 19.92 -8.21
CA ARG A 8 5.02 19.25 -6.91
C ARG A 8 3.69 18.56 -6.61
N MET A 9 3.77 17.31 -6.17
CA MET A 9 2.60 16.51 -5.86
C MET A 9 1.92 17.04 -4.61
N GLU A 10 0.64 17.32 -4.71
CA GLU A 10 -0.16 17.71 -3.56
C GLU A 10 -0.38 16.49 -2.66
N PRO A 11 -0.50 16.69 -1.31
CA PRO A 11 -0.74 15.55 -0.42
C PRO A 11 -1.95 14.71 -0.79
N ILE A 12 -3.01 15.34 -1.30
CA ILE A 12 -4.21 14.58 -1.68
C ILE A 12 -3.94 13.67 -2.89
N ASP A 13 -3.11 14.14 -3.83
CA ASP A 13 -2.73 13.33 -4.99
C ASP A 13 -1.91 12.13 -4.56
N ALA A 14 -0.96 12.32 -3.65
CA ALA A 14 -0.16 11.25 -3.09
C ALA A 14 -1.03 10.26 -2.32
N GLY A 15 -2.03 10.75 -1.59
CA GLY A 15 -2.99 9.91 -0.91
C GLY A 15 -3.78 9.03 -1.86
N MET A 16 -4.22 9.61 -2.97
CA MET A 16 -4.95 8.85 -4.01
C MET A 16 -4.08 7.77 -4.63
N ILE A 17 -2.82 8.09 -4.91
CA ILE A 17 -1.86 7.11 -5.45
C ILE A 17 -1.63 5.99 -4.45
N GLY A 18 -1.41 6.32 -3.18
CA GLY A 18 -1.24 5.32 -2.13
C GLY A 18 -2.46 4.42 -2.00
N CYS A 19 -3.64 5.01 -2.07
CA CYS A 19 -4.90 4.27 -2.05
C CYS A 19 -4.97 3.26 -3.19
N ILE A 20 -4.66 3.69 -4.42
CA ILE A 20 -4.71 2.83 -5.61
C ILE A 20 -3.68 1.71 -5.50
N ILE A 21 -2.46 2.02 -5.06
CA ILE A 21 -1.41 1.01 -4.91
C ILE A 21 -1.82 -0.06 -3.91
N MET A 22 -2.29 0.35 -2.74
CA MET A 22 -2.70 -0.60 -1.70
C MET A 22 -3.90 -1.42 -2.15
N LEU A 23 -4.86 -0.78 -2.80
CA LEU A 23 -6.02 -1.46 -3.34
C LEU A 23 -5.61 -2.54 -4.34
N SER A 24 -4.70 -2.21 -5.25
CA SER A 24 -4.23 -3.13 -6.28
C SER A 24 -3.50 -4.33 -5.68
N ILE A 25 -2.59 -4.08 -4.74
CA ILE A 25 -1.83 -5.15 -4.09
C ILE A 25 -2.76 -6.12 -3.38
N HIS A 26 -3.72 -5.59 -2.64
CA HIS A 26 -4.61 -6.44 -1.85
C HIS A 26 -5.71 -7.07 -2.69
N LEU A 27 -6.01 -6.48 -3.85
CA LEU A 27 -6.90 -7.12 -4.81
C LEU A 27 -6.24 -8.39 -5.38
N PHE A 28 -4.95 -8.30 -5.73
CA PHE A 28 -4.18 -9.49 -6.14
C PHE A 28 -4.13 -10.53 -5.04
N TRP A 29 -3.89 -10.09 -3.80
CA TRP A 29 -3.89 -10.99 -2.65
C TRP A 29 -5.24 -11.71 -2.51
N SER A 30 -6.33 -10.97 -2.61
CA SER A 30 -7.68 -11.56 -2.53
C SER A 30 -7.91 -12.56 -3.64
N ALA A 31 -7.39 -12.30 -4.85
CA ALA A 31 -7.48 -13.25 -5.95
C ALA A 31 -6.70 -14.53 -5.64
N PHE A 32 -5.51 -14.41 -5.05
CA PHE A 32 -4.72 -15.57 -4.64
C PHE A 32 -5.48 -16.41 -3.61
N VAL A 33 -6.13 -15.75 -2.65
CA VAL A 33 -6.96 -16.45 -1.66
C VAL A 33 -8.13 -17.18 -2.34
N PHE A 34 -8.78 -16.48 -3.27
CA PHE A 34 -9.90 -17.06 -4.01
C PHE A 34 -9.49 -18.32 -4.77
N PHE A 35 -8.33 -18.27 -5.44
CA PHE A 35 -7.84 -19.41 -6.22
C PHE A 35 -7.13 -20.46 -5.36
N GLY A 36 -6.97 -20.23 -4.07
CA GLY A 36 -6.38 -21.21 -3.15
C GLY A 36 -4.86 -21.28 -3.21
N VAL A 37 -4.19 -20.30 -3.81
CA VAL A 37 -2.72 -20.30 -3.92
C VAL A 37 -2.05 -19.41 -2.88
N ALA A 38 -2.82 -18.65 -2.11
CA ALA A 38 -2.27 -17.71 -1.14
C ALA A 38 -1.44 -18.42 -0.06
N GLN A 39 -1.87 -19.60 0.38
CA GLN A 39 -1.15 -20.35 1.40
C GLN A 39 0.26 -20.72 0.94
N VAL A 40 0.39 -21.13 -0.33
CA VAL A 40 1.70 -21.48 -0.91
C VAL A 40 2.61 -20.26 -0.92
N VAL A 41 2.06 -19.09 -1.28
CA VAL A 41 2.83 -17.84 -1.33
C VAL A 41 3.31 -17.45 0.06
N VAL A 42 2.43 -17.51 1.06
CA VAL A 42 2.77 -17.18 2.45
C VAL A 42 3.83 -18.16 2.99
N ASP A 43 3.65 -19.43 2.75
CA ASP A 43 4.60 -20.45 3.22
C ASP A 43 5.99 -20.22 2.63
N TYR A 44 6.04 -19.91 1.33
CA TYR A 44 7.30 -19.63 0.65
C TYR A 44 7.96 -18.38 1.23
N LEU A 45 7.20 -17.29 1.41
CA LEU A 45 7.73 -16.04 1.92
C LEU A 45 8.30 -16.20 3.33
N PHE A 46 7.61 -16.93 4.19
CA PHE A 46 8.12 -17.20 5.53
C PHE A 46 9.37 -18.05 5.48
N TRP A 47 9.39 -19.06 4.61
CA TRP A 47 10.54 -19.95 4.48
C TRP A 47 11.81 -19.19 4.08
N ILE A 48 11.72 -18.29 3.09
CA ILE A 48 12.90 -17.53 2.67
C ILE A 48 13.35 -16.51 3.71
N HIS A 49 12.48 -16.18 4.67
CA HIS A 49 12.80 -15.30 5.78
C HIS A 49 13.25 -16.06 7.03
N PHE A 50 13.51 -17.36 6.91
CA PHE A 50 13.91 -18.21 8.03
C PHE A 50 12.83 -18.30 9.09
N ILE A 51 11.56 -18.15 8.72
CA ILE A 51 10.42 -18.22 9.64
C ILE A 51 9.60 -19.45 9.33
N LYS A 52 9.31 -20.24 10.37
CA LYS A 52 8.46 -21.41 10.23
C LYS A 52 7.03 -20.95 10.06
N PRO A 53 6.32 -21.39 9.02
CA PRO A 53 4.93 -20.98 8.83
C PRO A 53 4.05 -21.45 9.96
N ALA A 54 3.44 -20.52 10.68
CA ALA A 54 2.56 -20.82 11.80
C ALA A 54 1.12 -20.40 11.52
N TYR A 55 0.88 -19.71 10.41
CA TYR A 55 -0.42 -19.14 10.08
C TYR A 55 -1.02 -19.84 8.89
N GLN A 56 -2.33 -20.00 8.92
CA GLN A 56 -3.09 -20.55 7.82
C GLN A 56 -3.95 -19.46 7.19
N VAL A 57 -3.99 -19.44 5.87
CA VAL A 57 -4.85 -18.51 5.14
C VAL A 57 -6.29 -19.03 5.21
N GLU A 58 -7.20 -18.16 5.64
CA GLU A 58 -8.62 -18.49 5.70
C GLU A 58 -9.18 -18.73 4.29
N LYS A 59 -10.28 -19.47 4.23
CA LYS A 59 -11.02 -19.62 2.99
C LYS A 59 -11.51 -18.27 2.51
N PHE A 60 -11.60 -18.12 1.19
CA PHE A 60 -12.09 -16.87 0.62
C PHE A 60 -13.49 -16.55 1.14
N ASP A 61 -13.64 -15.31 1.60
CA ASP A 61 -14.93 -14.78 2.06
C ASP A 61 -15.03 -13.36 1.49
N ILE A 62 -16.10 -13.10 0.74
CA ILE A 62 -16.27 -11.82 0.07
C ILE A 62 -16.36 -10.66 1.08
N TYR A 63 -16.94 -10.89 2.24
CA TYR A 63 -17.04 -9.84 3.26
C TYR A 63 -15.66 -9.49 3.81
N ILE A 64 -14.83 -10.50 4.08
CA ILE A 64 -13.45 -10.26 4.54
C ILE A 64 -12.66 -9.53 3.46
N ALA A 65 -12.83 -9.91 2.20
CA ALA A 65 -12.15 -9.24 1.08
C ALA A 65 -12.54 -7.77 1.01
N ILE A 66 -13.82 -7.46 1.14
CA ILE A 66 -14.30 -6.09 1.11
C ILE A 66 -13.70 -5.28 2.28
N TYR A 67 -13.72 -5.83 3.49
CA TYR A 67 -13.12 -5.17 4.65
C TYR A 67 -11.63 -4.93 4.43
N LEU A 68 -10.92 -5.91 3.91
CA LEU A 68 -9.50 -5.77 3.62
C LEU A 68 -9.23 -4.65 2.63
N LEU A 69 -9.97 -4.62 1.52
CA LEU A 69 -9.78 -3.61 0.48
C LEU A 69 -10.07 -2.21 1.01
N ILE A 70 -11.14 -2.04 1.76
CA ILE A 70 -11.49 -0.75 2.35
C ILE A 70 -10.41 -0.30 3.34
N THR A 71 -10.02 -1.18 4.25
CA THR A 71 -9.05 -0.88 5.29
C THR A 71 -7.70 -0.51 4.69
N THR A 72 -7.21 -1.30 3.74
CA THR A 72 -5.89 -1.06 3.14
C THR A 72 -5.89 0.17 2.24
N SER A 73 -7.01 0.45 1.57
CA SER A 73 -7.14 1.67 0.78
C SER A 73 -7.06 2.91 1.66
N CYS A 74 -7.73 2.89 2.81
CA CYS A 74 -7.66 3.98 3.76
C CYS A 74 -6.25 4.17 4.31
N ILE A 75 -5.58 3.08 4.65
CA ILE A 75 -4.19 3.11 5.14
C ILE A 75 -3.28 3.68 4.05
N GLY A 76 -3.47 3.26 2.81
CA GLY A 76 -2.69 3.75 1.67
C GLY A 76 -2.88 5.24 1.45
N PHE A 77 -4.13 5.72 1.57
CA PHE A 77 -4.41 7.14 1.44
C PHE A 77 -3.72 7.94 2.54
N ILE A 78 -3.89 7.52 3.80
CA ILE A 78 -3.30 8.21 4.94
C ILE A 78 -1.78 8.21 4.82
N GLY A 79 -1.18 7.06 4.49
CA GLY A 79 0.27 6.94 4.32
C GLY A 79 0.81 7.86 3.24
N GLY A 80 0.18 7.85 2.07
CA GLY A 80 0.59 8.70 0.96
C GLY A 80 0.45 10.18 1.29
N TYR A 81 -0.65 10.54 1.93
CA TYR A 81 -0.91 11.92 2.34
C TYR A 81 0.17 12.41 3.32
N VAL A 82 0.43 11.61 4.37
CA VAL A 82 1.41 11.97 5.40
C VAL A 82 2.82 12.09 4.81
N ILE A 83 3.21 11.13 3.97
CA ILE A 83 4.54 11.14 3.35
C ILE A 83 4.71 12.38 2.48
N ALA A 84 3.72 12.71 1.67
CA ALA A 84 3.79 13.88 0.78
C ALA A 84 3.84 15.18 1.59
N LYS A 85 3.05 15.25 2.65
CA LYS A 85 3.05 16.44 3.51
C LYS A 85 4.38 16.61 4.22
N ALA A 86 4.95 15.52 4.73
CA ALA A 86 6.26 15.56 5.37
C ALA A 86 7.35 15.96 4.37
N SER A 87 7.32 15.41 3.16
CA SER A 87 8.27 15.77 2.10
C SER A 87 8.17 17.23 1.73
N LYS A 88 6.96 17.76 1.67
CA LYS A 88 6.74 19.16 1.33
C LYS A 88 7.32 20.07 2.41
N LEU A 89 7.14 19.73 3.67
CA LEU A 89 7.70 20.50 4.78
C LEU A 89 9.22 20.46 4.78
N LEU A 90 9.80 19.27 4.57
CA LEU A 90 11.25 19.12 4.52
C LEU A 90 11.86 19.87 3.33
N SER A 91 11.17 19.87 2.20
CA SER A 91 11.62 20.59 1.01
C SER A 91 11.61 22.10 1.25
N SER A 92 10.58 22.62 1.92
CA SER A 92 10.50 24.02 2.30
C SER A 92 11.65 24.42 3.21
N ASP A 93 11.94 23.59 4.22
CA ASP A 93 13.03 23.85 5.16
C ASP A 93 14.37 23.87 4.43
N SER A 94 14.58 22.94 3.50
CA SER A 94 15.80 22.91 2.69
C SER A 94 15.98 24.17 1.86
N GLU A 95 14.91 24.66 1.26
CA GLU A 95 14.95 25.88 0.47
C GLU A 95 15.32 27.09 1.32
N VAL A 96 14.72 27.18 2.51
CA VAL A 96 15.02 28.26 3.45
C VAL A 96 16.49 28.20 3.88
N MET A 97 17.01 27.01 4.17
CA MET A 97 18.40 26.85 4.62
C MET A 97 19.39 27.13 3.51
N SER A 98 19.05 26.90 2.26
CA SER A 98 19.95 27.13 1.14
C SER A 98 20.05 28.60 0.77
N ASN A 99 19.12 29.42 1.19
CA ASN A 99 19.15 30.85 0.95
C ASN A 99 19.78 31.60 2.11
#